data_b4f341dbde562e3cdb4f532d08a4e7c0
#
_entry.id   b4f341dbde562e3cdb4f532d08a4e7c0
#
_cell.length_a   1.000
_cell.length_b   1.000
_cell.length_c   1.000
_cell.angle_alpha   90.00
_cell.angle_beta   90.00
_cell.angle_gamma   90.00
#
_symmetry.space_group_name_H-M   'P 1'
#
loop_
_entity.id
_entity.type
_entity.pdbx_description
1 polymer ?
#
loop_
_entity_poly.entity_id
_entity_poly.type
_entity_poly.pdbx_seq_one_letter_code
_entity_poly.pdbx_strand_id
1 'polypeptide(L)'
;CTSCDGFCPVAVKVDEGQAVKVTTRDHPLLKDVLCMKGAFAPKSFAHPSRLLHPLKRIGSRGEGKWKRVSWEEAMDGIASKLQNVIDKYGPEAFAVGQSGATGLSDGGLARRFMNHIGSPNWISGVAYCMGNTAAVNRLVYGWYPRDDILNSNCIVLFGQDPRRHSW
;
A
#
# COMPACT_ATOMS: atom_id res chain seq x y z
N CYS A 1 -2.27 6.97 10.15
CA CYS A 1 -3.05 6.61 8.98
C CYS A 1 -2.20 5.79 8.02
N THR A 2 -2.74 4.71 7.50
CA THR A 2 -2.01 3.78 6.60
C THR A 2 -2.58 3.78 5.17
N SER A 3 -3.36 4.80 4.81
CA SER A 3 -3.99 4.88 3.48
C SER A 3 -3.03 5.32 2.36
N CYS A 4 -1.83 5.76 2.70
CA CYS A 4 -0.75 6.14 1.77
C CYS A 4 0.59 6.26 2.51
N ASP A 5 1.65 6.60 1.79
CA ASP A 5 3.02 6.74 2.31
C ASP A 5 3.23 7.96 3.23
N GLY A 6 2.21 8.79 3.42
CA GLY A 6 2.30 9.94 4.32
C GLY A 6 2.36 9.60 5.80
N PHE A 7 1.89 8.43 6.20
CA PHE A 7 1.88 7.92 7.59
C PHE A 7 1.41 8.94 8.63
N CYS A 8 0.43 9.80 8.26
CA CYS A 8 -0.04 10.88 9.11
C CYS A 8 -0.44 10.38 10.49
N PRO A 9 0.01 11.02 11.58
CA PRO A 9 -0.47 10.74 12.92
C PRO A 9 -1.92 11.17 13.05
N VAL A 10 -2.78 10.29 13.52
CA VAL A 10 -4.22 10.54 13.65
C VAL A 10 -4.73 10.05 15.00
N ALA A 11 -5.78 10.70 15.49
CA ALA A 11 -6.59 10.21 16.59
C ALA A 11 -7.89 9.60 16.03
N VAL A 12 -8.23 8.43 16.53
CA VAL A 12 -9.44 7.71 16.11
C VAL A 12 -10.41 7.68 17.28
N LYS A 13 -11.61 8.25 17.09
CA LYS A 13 -12.70 8.07 18.05
C LYS A 13 -13.34 6.71 17.78
N VAL A 14 -13.38 5.89 18.81
CA VAL A 14 -14.06 4.60 18.80
C VAL A 14 -15.31 4.71 19.66
N ASP A 15 -16.43 4.20 19.16
CA ASP A 15 -17.71 4.14 19.83
C ASP A 15 -18.28 2.72 19.64
N GLU A 16 -18.66 2.07 20.72
CA GLU A 16 -19.14 0.66 20.71
C GLU A 16 -18.25 -0.30 19.88
N GLY A 17 -16.92 -0.13 19.96
CA GLY A 17 -15.95 -0.94 19.22
C GLY A 17 -15.77 -0.58 17.75
N GLN A 18 -16.47 0.46 17.26
CA GLN A 18 -16.36 0.92 15.88
C GLN A 18 -15.63 2.25 15.78
N ALA A 19 -14.75 2.38 14.77
CA ALA A 19 -14.11 3.64 14.46
C ALA A 19 -15.15 4.57 13.80
N VAL A 20 -15.52 5.66 14.48
CA VAL A 20 -16.59 6.57 14.02
C VAL A 20 -16.03 7.88 13.44
N LYS A 21 -14.87 8.31 13.89
CA LYS A 21 -14.26 9.57 13.44
C LYS A 21 -12.75 9.49 13.48
N VAL A 22 -12.11 10.10 12.49
CA VAL A 22 -10.66 10.34 12.49
C VAL A 22 -10.44 11.84 12.52
N THR A 23 -9.49 12.26 13.35
CA THR A 23 -9.05 13.66 13.46
C THR A 23 -7.55 13.73 13.40
N THR A 24 -7.02 14.92 13.18
CA THR A 24 -5.60 15.19 13.28
C THR A 24 -5.12 14.98 14.71
N ARG A 25 -3.84 14.70 14.86
CA ARG A 25 -3.15 14.65 16.14
C ARG A 25 -1.98 15.61 16.09
N ASP A 26 -1.74 16.32 17.18
CA ASP A 26 -0.56 17.17 17.28
C ASP A 26 0.73 16.36 17.09
N HIS A 27 1.56 16.81 16.16
CA HIS A 27 2.82 16.19 15.80
C HIS A 27 3.81 17.26 15.34
N PRO A 28 5.07 17.22 15.77
CA PRO A 28 6.05 18.29 15.48
C PRO A 28 6.23 18.58 13.98
N LEU A 29 6.13 17.56 13.12
CA LEU A 29 6.40 17.67 11.69
C LEU A 29 5.13 17.68 10.81
N LEU A 30 3.99 17.19 11.30
CA LEU A 30 2.77 16.99 10.53
C LEU A 30 1.55 17.53 11.30
N LYS A 31 1.58 18.82 11.60
CA LYS A 31 0.48 19.50 12.29
C LYS A 31 -0.75 19.57 11.39
N ASP A 32 -1.89 19.18 11.95
CA ASP A 32 -3.22 19.33 11.35
C ASP A 32 -3.38 18.75 9.92
N VAL A 33 -2.55 17.77 9.57
CA VAL A 33 -2.61 17.13 8.26
C VAL A 33 -3.58 15.95 8.29
N LEU A 34 -4.72 16.11 7.65
CA LEU A 34 -5.69 15.04 7.42
C LEU A 34 -6.35 15.22 6.05
N CYS A 35 -6.02 14.35 5.11
CA CYS A 35 -6.67 14.34 3.81
C CYS A 35 -7.97 13.54 3.83
N MET A 36 -8.73 13.63 2.75
CA MET A 36 -10.01 12.91 2.60
C MET A 36 -9.88 11.40 2.78
N LYS A 37 -8.79 10.77 2.32
CA LYS A 37 -8.56 9.32 2.52
C LYS A 37 -8.56 8.94 4.00
N GLY A 38 -7.84 9.70 4.81
CA GLY A 38 -7.79 9.48 6.27
C GLY A 38 -9.12 9.78 6.94
N ALA A 39 -9.78 10.89 6.59
CA ALA A 39 -11.06 11.28 7.16
C ALA A 39 -12.18 10.26 6.89
N PHE A 40 -12.20 9.66 5.69
CA PHE A 40 -13.20 8.65 5.32
C PHE A 40 -12.79 7.20 5.60
N ALA A 41 -11.61 6.96 6.16
CA ALA A 41 -11.14 5.62 6.48
C ALA A 41 -12.17 4.80 7.32
N PRO A 42 -12.82 5.32 8.36
CA PRO A 42 -13.81 4.56 9.11
C PRO A 42 -14.96 4.03 8.24
N LYS A 43 -15.47 4.86 7.34
CA LYS A 43 -16.53 4.44 6.41
C LYS A 43 -16.07 3.36 5.44
N SER A 44 -14.82 3.42 4.99
CA SER A 44 -14.23 2.40 4.13
C SER A 44 -14.05 1.06 4.86
N PHE A 45 -13.61 1.10 6.11
CA PHE A 45 -13.45 -0.12 6.92
C PHE A 45 -14.77 -0.77 7.30
N ALA A 46 -15.80 0.01 7.57
CA ALA A 46 -17.14 -0.47 7.94
C ALA A 46 -18.05 -0.72 6.73
N HIS A 47 -17.57 -0.56 5.50
CA HIS A 47 -18.41 -0.70 4.32
C HIS A 47 -18.94 -2.14 4.16
N PRO A 48 -20.25 -2.34 3.90
CA PRO A 48 -20.83 -3.69 3.78
C PRO A 48 -20.20 -4.57 2.69
N SER A 49 -19.67 -3.96 1.64
CA SER A 49 -19.00 -4.69 0.54
C SER A 49 -17.54 -5.03 0.84
N ARG A 50 -17.03 -4.70 2.04
CA ARG A 50 -15.65 -5.05 2.38
C ARG A 50 -15.48 -6.55 2.47
N LEU A 51 -14.44 -7.07 1.81
CA LEU A 51 -14.09 -8.49 1.89
C LEU A 51 -13.49 -8.80 3.25
N LEU A 52 -14.17 -9.64 4.03
CA LEU A 52 -13.74 -10.05 5.38
C LEU A 52 -13.16 -11.48 5.40
N HIS A 53 -13.27 -12.19 4.31
CA HIS A 53 -12.86 -13.58 4.20
C HIS A 53 -12.24 -13.85 2.83
N PRO A 54 -11.37 -14.85 2.70
CA PRO A 54 -10.84 -15.27 1.42
C PRO A 54 -11.96 -15.75 0.49
N LEU A 55 -11.81 -15.44 -0.79
CA LEU A 55 -12.73 -15.85 -1.84
C LEU A 55 -11.98 -16.67 -2.89
N LYS A 56 -12.51 -17.85 -3.21
CA LYS A 56 -12.02 -18.72 -4.27
C LYS A 56 -12.94 -18.62 -5.49
N ARG A 57 -12.36 -18.36 -6.65
CA ARG A 57 -13.12 -18.36 -7.89
C ARG A 57 -13.61 -19.75 -8.23
N ILE A 58 -14.90 -19.89 -8.54
CA ILE A 58 -15.55 -21.15 -8.90
C ILE A 58 -16.03 -21.21 -10.35
N GLY A 59 -15.96 -20.09 -11.07
CA GLY A 59 -16.31 -19.97 -12.49
C GLY A 59 -15.11 -19.62 -13.36
N SER A 60 -15.37 -19.44 -14.65
CA SER A 60 -14.39 -18.96 -15.61
C SER A 60 -13.92 -17.55 -15.27
N ARG A 61 -12.75 -17.17 -15.81
CA ARG A 61 -12.23 -15.81 -15.63
C ARG A 61 -13.21 -14.81 -16.26
N GLY A 62 -13.62 -13.79 -15.49
CA GLY A 62 -14.57 -12.76 -15.92
C GLY A 62 -16.02 -13.02 -15.49
N GLU A 63 -16.42 -14.23 -15.09
CA GLU A 63 -17.79 -14.52 -14.66
C GLU A 63 -18.17 -13.93 -13.29
N GLY A 64 -17.20 -13.52 -12.48
CA GLY A 64 -17.46 -12.93 -11.17
C GLY A 64 -18.02 -13.90 -10.12
N LYS A 65 -17.93 -15.22 -10.36
CA LYS A 65 -18.45 -16.23 -9.43
C LYS A 65 -17.39 -16.62 -8.39
N TRP A 66 -17.73 -16.41 -7.12
CA TRP A 66 -16.83 -16.60 -6.00
C TRP A 66 -17.49 -17.43 -4.90
N LYS A 67 -16.69 -18.24 -4.21
CA LYS A 67 -17.07 -18.99 -3.01
C LYS A 67 -16.19 -18.56 -1.85
N ARG A 68 -16.78 -18.28 -0.71
CA ARG A 68 -16.05 -18.08 0.54
C ARG A 68 -15.35 -19.36 0.96
N VAL A 69 -14.09 -19.26 1.36
CA VAL A 69 -13.26 -20.36 1.85
C VAL A 69 -12.59 -19.97 3.17
N SER A 70 -12.05 -20.94 3.89
CA SER A 70 -11.23 -20.68 5.07
C SER A 70 -9.86 -20.11 4.67
N TRP A 71 -9.17 -19.51 5.63
CA TRP A 71 -7.77 -19.08 5.43
C TRP A 71 -6.86 -20.27 5.14
N GLU A 72 -7.08 -21.39 5.81
CA GLU A 72 -6.34 -22.62 5.61
C GLU A 72 -6.51 -23.13 4.17
N GLU A 73 -7.74 -23.29 3.69
CA GLU A 73 -8.02 -23.70 2.29
C GLU A 73 -7.38 -22.72 1.29
N ALA A 74 -7.42 -21.43 1.58
CA ALA A 74 -6.84 -20.43 0.70
C ALA A 74 -5.32 -20.54 0.64
N MET A 75 -4.66 -20.66 1.79
CA MET A 75 -3.20 -20.74 1.87
C MET A 75 -2.67 -22.05 1.28
N ASP A 76 -3.29 -23.18 1.58
CA ASP A 76 -2.92 -24.48 0.99
C ASP A 76 -3.08 -24.48 -0.52
N GLY A 77 -4.20 -23.92 -0.99
CA GLY A 77 -4.46 -23.80 -2.43
C GLY A 77 -3.47 -22.89 -3.17
N ILE A 78 -3.01 -21.82 -2.53
CA ILE A 78 -1.98 -20.94 -3.08
C ILE A 78 -0.61 -21.63 -3.06
N ALA A 79 -0.23 -22.19 -1.92
CA ALA A 79 1.06 -22.87 -1.76
C ALA A 79 1.24 -24.02 -2.76
N SER A 80 0.22 -24.89 -2.88
CA SER A 80 0.24 -26.00 -3.83
C SER A 80 0.38 -25.55 -5.28
N LYS A 81 -0.33 -24.51 -5.68
CA LYS A 81 -0.23 -23.96 -7.06
C LYS A 81 1.11 -23.32 -7.32
N LEU A 82 1.64 -22.57 -6.35
CA LEU A 82 2.95 -21.94 -6.45
C LEU A 82 4.04 -23.02 -6.58
N GLN A 83 4.00 -24.05 -5.71
CA GLN A 83 4.95 -25.15 -5.77
C GLN A 83 4.92 -25.83 -7.14
N ASN A 84 3.72 -26.15 -7.66
CA ASN A 84 3.57 -26.76 -8.98
C ASN A 84 4.16 -25.89 -10.12
N VAL A 85 4.04 -24.57 -10.03
CA VAL A 85 4.65 -23.67 -11.02
C VAL A 85 6.18 -23.68 -10.91
N ILE A 86 6.71 -23.65 -9.69
CA ILE A 86 8.14 -23.67 -9.44
C ILE A 86 8.74 -25.01 -9.89
N ASP A 87 8.11 -26.12 -9.54
CA ASP A 87 8.58 -27.46 -9.90
C ASP A 87 8.60 -27.67 -11.42
N LYS A 88 7.62 -27.11 -12.12
CA LYS A 88 7.48 -27.30 -13.57
C LYS A 88 8.32 -26.33 -14.40
N TYR A 89 8.45 -25.08 -13.96
CA TYR A 89 9.01 -24.00 -14.78
C TYR A 89 10.18 -23.29 -14.13
N GLY A 90 10.54 -23.65 -12.90
CA GLY A 90 11.56 -22.99 -12.11
C GLY A 90 11.03 -21.77 -11.35
N PRO A 91 11.79 -21.27 -10.37
CA PRO A 91 11.39 -20.15 -9.53
C PRO A 91 11.21 -18.85 -10.32
N GLU A 92 11.91 -18.68 -11.43
CA GLU A 92 11.84 -17.50 -12.30
C GLU A 92 10.48 -17.35 -13.00
N ALA A 93 9.66 -18.40 -13.04
CA ALA A 93 8.29 -18.33 -13.55
C ALA A 93 7.33 -17.59 -12.62
N PHE A 94 7.76 -17.28 -11.39
CA PHE A 94 6.97 -16.54 -10.42
C PHE A 94 7.48 -15.11 -10.27
N ALA A 95 6.56 -14.15 -10.32
CA ALA A 95 6.85 -12.73 -10.13
C ALA A 95 5.91 -12.09 -9.12
N VAL A 96 6.41 -11.13 -8.35
CA VAL A 96 5.60 -10.30 -7.44
C VAL A 96 5.64 -8.86 -7.90
N GLY A 97 4.47 -8.27 -8.12
CA GLY A 97 4.27 -6.84 -8.30
C GLY A 97 3.78 -6.20 -7.02
N GLN A 98 4.48 -5.20 -6.52
CA GLN A 98 4.15 -4.51 -5.29
C GLN A 98 4.02 -3.01 -5.51
N SER A 99 2.96 -2.40 -4.95
CA SER A 99 2.79 -0.94 -4.93
C SER A 99 3.72 -0.29 -3.90
N GLY A 100 4.09 0.98 -4.14
CA GLY A 100 4.84 1.79 -3.18
C GLY A 100 4.05 2.16 -1.92
N ALA A 101 2.71 2.12 -1.98
CA ALA A 101 1.83 2.50 -0.86
C ALA A 101 1.65 1.41 0.20
N THR A 102 2.36 0.30 0.10
CA THR A 102 2.42 -0.72 1.15
C THR A 102 3.49 -0.33 2.17
N GLY A 103 3.25 -0.57 3.44
CA GLY A 103 4.22 -0.27 4.49
C GLY A 103 5.59 -0.93 4.27
N LEU A 104 6.63 -0.38 4.88
CA LEU A 104 7.99 -0.91 4.78
C LEU A 104 8.07 -2.39 5.18
N SER A 105 7.28 -2.80 6.17
CA SER A 105 7.20 -4.19 6.62
C SER A 105 6.69 -5.11 5.52
N ASP A 106 5.64 -4.69 4.80
CA ASP A 106 5.05 -5.50 3.74
C ASP A 106 6.01 -5.63 2.55
N GLY A 107 6.71 -4.54 2.20
CA GLY A 107 7.75 -4.54 1.17
C GLY A 107 8.92 -5.45 1.50
N GLY A 108 9.37 -5.38 2.73
CA GLY A 108 10.46 -6.24 3.24
C GLY A 108 10.08 -7.72 3.25
N LEU A 109 8.85 -8.03 3.67
CA LEU A 109 8.35 -9.40 3.69
C LEU A 109 8.18 -9.98 2.29
N ALA A 110 7.62 -9.21 1.35
CA ALA A 110 7.50 -9.65 -0.04
C ALA A 110 8.87 -9.94 -0.67
N ARG A 111 9.85 -9.07 -0.44
CA ARG A 111 11.23 -9.29 -0.93
C ARG A 111 11.88 -10.50 -0.28
N ARG A 112 11.72 -10.67 1.03
CA ARG A 112 12.22 -11.86 1.74
C ARG A 112 11.59 -13.14 1.20
N PHE A 113 10.30 -13.13 0.93
CA PHE A 113 9.58 -14.24 0.32
C PHE A 113 10.15 -14.58 -1.06
N MET A 114 10.38 -13.59 -1.92
CA MET A 114 11.00 -13.80 -3.23
C MET A 114 12.42 -14.37 -3.14
N ASN A 115 13.21 -13.86 -2.20
CA ASN A 115 14.56 -14.40 -1.96
C ASN A 115 14.52 -15.86 -1.49
N HIS A 116 13.51 -16.22 -0.68
CA HIS A 116 13.34 -17.60 -0.21
C HIS A 116 12.94 -18.55 -1.34
N ILE A 117 12.07 -18.10 -2.24
CA ILE A 117 11.68 -18.85 -3.44
C ILE A 117 12.83 -18.97 -4.45
N GLY A 118 13.76 -18.02 -4.44
CA GLY A 118 14.85 -17.93 -5.41
C GLY A 118 14.47 -17.23 -6.72
N SER A 119 13.38 -16.44 -6.73
CA SER A 119 12.98 -15.69 -7.92
C SER A 119 13.51 -14.25 -7.89
N PRO A 120 14.17 -13.78 -8.97
CA PRO A 120 14.61 -12.39 -9.10
C PRO A 120 13.47 -11.43 -9.48
N ASN A 121 12.30 -11.93 -9.84
CA ASN A 121 11.23 -11.20 -10.48
C ASN A 121 10.35 -10.43 -9.49
N TRP A 122 10.97 -9.51 -8.75
CA TRP A 122 10.29 -8.59 -7.87
C TRP A 122 10.18 -7.21 -8.50
N ILE A 123 8.94 -6.76 -8.75
CA ILE A 123 8.63 -5.49 -9.42
C ILE A 123 8.09 -4.53 -8.38
N SER A 124 8.79 -3.42 -8.16
CA SER A 124 8.33 -2.37 -7.26
C SER A 124 7.63 -1.25 -8.04
N GLY A 125 6.41 -0.92 -7.64
CA GLY A 125 5.71 0.26 -8.15
C GLY A 125 6.46 1.58 -7.90
N VAL A 126 7.29 1.64 -6.86
CA VAL A 126 8.13 2.81 -6.55
C VAL A 126 9.09 3.13 -7.69
N ALA A 127 9.63 2.13 -8.37
CA ALA A 127 10.55 2.33 -9.49
C ALA A 127 9.91 3.14 -10.63
N TYR A 128 8.63 2.94 -10.86
CA TYR A 128 7.88 3.66 -11.91
C TYR A 128 7.22 4.95 -11.41
N CYS A 129 6.93 5.04 -10.12
CA CYS A 129 6.24 6.18 -9.50
C CYS A 129 7.22 7.30 -9.13
N MET A 130 8.22 6.98 -8.33
CA MET A 130 9.14 7.95 -7.71
C MET A 130 10.61 7.73 -8.06
N GLY A 131 10.94 6.70 -8.84
CA GLY A 131 12.32 6.32 -9.11
C GLY A 131 13.15 7.46 -9.68
N ASN A 132 12.63 8.15 -10.68
CA ASN A 132 13.31 9.30 -11.31
C ASN A 132 13.46 10.47 -10.33
N THR A 133 12.40 10.83 -9.61
CA THR A 133 12.42 11.91 -8.61
C THR A 133 13.40 11.58 -7.48
N ALA A 134 13.38 10.36 -6.99
CA ALA A 134 14.30 9.92 -5.94
C ALA A 134 15.77 9.94 -6.42
N ALA A 135 16.02 9.53 -7.67
CA ALA A 135 17.36 9.56 -8.25
C ALA A 135 17.88 11.00 -8.42
N VAL A 136 17.05 11.91 -8.96
CA VAL A 136 17.42 13.32 -9.12
C VAL A 136 17.63 13.99 -7.77
N ASN A 137 16.73 13.81 -6.82
CA ASN A 137 16.87 14.39 -5.48
C ASN A 137 18.14 13.89 -4.78
N ARG A 138 18.48 12.62 -4.93
CA ARG A 138 19.70 12.06 -4.36
C ARG A 138 20.95 12.64 -4.99
N LEU A 139 20.93 12.90 -6.29
CA LEU A 139 22.06 13.50 -7.02
C LEU A 139 22.23 14.99 -6.68
N VAL A 140 21.12 15.73 -6.55
CA VAL A 140 21.17 17.19 -6.34
C VAL A 140 21.33 17.54 -4.84
N TYR A 141 20.60 16.83 -3.97
CA TYR A 141 20.52 17.17 -2.53
C TYR A 141 21.18 16.13 -1.62
N GLY A 142 21.68 15.02 -2.17
CA GLY A 142 22.24 13.91 -1.39
C GLY A 142 21.18 13.01 -0.75
N TRP A 143 19.93 13.45 -0.65
CA TRP A 143 18.80 12.73 -0.06
C TRP A 143 17.47 13.23 -0.64
N TYR A 144 16.37 12.62 -0.21
CA TYR A 144 15.03 13.05 -0.57
C TYR A 144 14.57 14.16 0.39
N PRO A 145 14.57 15.44 -0.04
CA PRO A 145 14.18 16.55 0.83
C PRO A 145 12.67 16.53 1.12
N ARG A 146 12.28 17.17 2.20
CA ARG A 146 10.89 17.54 2.48
C ARG A 146 10.70 19.02 2.19
N ASP A 147 9.59 19.33 1.54
CA ASP A 147 9.24 20.72 1.22
C ASP A 147 8.87 21.48 2.49
N ASP A 148 9.49 22.61 2.71
CA ASP A 148 9.17 23.54 3.81
C ASP A 148 8.15 24.58 3.36
N ILE A 149 6.92 24.11 3.15
CA ILE A 149 5.83 24.93 2.62
C ILE A 149 5.46 26.09 3.56
N LEU A 150 5.49 25.83 4.87
CA LEU A 150 5.05 26.82 5.88
C LEU A 150 5.97 28.04 5.99
N ASN A 151 7.24 27.89 5.69
CA ASN A 151 8.24 28.96 5.76
C ASN A 151 8.59 29.51 4.36
N SER A 152 7.92 29.04 3.31
CA SER A 152 8.17 29.49 1.93
C SER A 152 7.38 30.74 1.60
N ASN A 153 8.05 31.76 1.05
CA ASN A 153 7.41 33.00 0.56
C ASN A 153 6.83 32.84 -0.86
N CYS A 154 7.23 31.81 -1.59
CA CYS A 154 6.74 31.51 -2.93
C CYS A 154 6.69 30.01 -3.12
N ILE A 155 5.54 29.51 -3.58
CA ILE A 155 5.31 28.10 -3.85
C ILE A 155 4.92 27.94 -5.32
N VAL A 156 5.69 27.14 -6.06
CA VAL A 156 5.39 26.83 -7.46
C VAL A 156 5.01 25.36 -7.57
N LEU A 157 3.83 25.09 -8.14
CA LEU A 157 3.29 23.74 -8.29
C LEU A 157 3.41 23.28 -9.74
N PHE A 158 4.18 22.23 -9.98
CA PHE A 158 4.31 21.60 -11.30
C PHE A 158 3.55 20.27 -11.32
N GLY A 159 2.38 20.24 -11.97
CA GLY A 159 1.58 19.04 -12.12
C GLY A 159 1.07 18.44 -10.79
N GLN A 160 1.00 19.26 -9.75
CA GLN A 160 0.57 18.87 -8.41
C GLN A 160 -0.83 19.40 -8.09
N ASP A 161 -1.65 18.57 -7.47
CA ASP A 161 -2.90 19.01 -6.83
C ASP A 161 -2.83 18.67 -5.34
N PRO A 162 -2.49 19.64 -4.47
CA PRO A 162 -2.32 19.42 -3.02
C PRO A 162 -3.60 18.93 -2.32
N ARG A 163 -4.77 19.12 -2.95
CA ARG A 163 -6.05 18.65 -2.40
C ARG A 163 -6.23 17.14 -2.58
N ARG A 164 -5.57 16.57 -3.56
CA ARG A 164 -5.66 15.13 -3.91
C ARG A 164 -4.44 14.33 -3.48
N HIS A 165 -3.32 15.01 -3.36
CA HIS A 165 -2.04 14.40 -3.01
C HIS A 165 -1.53 15.03 -1.72
N SER A 166 -1.50 14.26 -0.65
CA SER A 166 -0.87 14.62 0.61
C SER A 166 0.59 14.17 0.57
N TRP A 167 1.47 15.02 0.11
CA TRP A 167 2.92 14.82 0.21
C TRP A 167 3.53 15.90 1.09
#